data_4166621230ed0b4175961d9e7bb6a48d
#
_entry.id   4166621230ed0b4175961d9e7bb6a48d
#
_cell.length_a   1.000
_cell.length_b   1.000
_cell.length_c   1.000
_cell.angle_alpha   90.00
_cell.angle_beta   90.00
_cell.angle_gamma   90.00
#
_symmetry.space_group_name_H-M   'P 1'
#
loop_
_entity.id
_entity.type
_entity.pdbx_description
1 polymer ?
#
loop_
_entity_poly.entity_id
_entity_poly.type
_entity_poly.pdbx_seq_one_letter_code
_entity_poly.pdbx_strand_id
1 'polypeptide(L)'
;MGMTMTEKILARASGSDTVRPGDVAVVDVATAVLMDMSFLPEGWREILKVHDPEKVVIVFDHLAPAPTVQAAEAHRTGRMFAARFGIERLHDIGPDQGIAHAVVADRAYALPGTVLVNGDSHTCAAGAFNCAARGVGGPDMLWAVTTGKAWFRVGETVRYDFTGKLPDGVSAKDIFLTIAGTYGAHVNQNVEYGGPGMATLSINGRRTLATMGTELSAEFVIFEPDDALLEYVRDRNPQPFEPALPDPDAVYHERRNIDLSSLEPLVALPDAVVNNSVRISEVAGQKIDQAFIGSCANGTLDDLAVAAKVVAGRKVARGTRFIVTPGTQAIYRAALKAGYIETLLDAGAVVTPATCGACVGGHMGVLGPDEVCITASTRNFKGRMGDPSARIFMASPATVAASALAGAIAHPGEFFRGDAA
;
A
#
# COMPACT_ATOMS: atom_id res chain seq x y z
N MET A 1 12.67 24.95 18.96
CA MET A 1 12.53 23.52 18.70
C MET A 1 12.01 23.36 17.28
N GLY A 2 12.77 22.73 16.43
CA GLY A 2 12.40 22.47 15.06
C GLY A 2 11.24 21.45 14.95
N MET A 3 10.61 21.43 13.79
CA MET A 3 9.48 20.56 13.47
C MET A 3 9.91 19.38 12.60
N THR A 4 9.26 18.22 12.83
CA THR A 4 9.31 17.06 11.95
C THR A 4 8.56 17.34 10.63
N MET A 5 8.66 16.47 9.64
CA MET A 5 7.89 16.60 8.39
C MET A 5 6.39 16.61 8.64
N THR A 6 5.92 15.70 9.49
CA THR A 6 4.51 15.59 9.86
C THR A 6 3.99 16.87 10.52
N GLU A 7 4.73 17.39 11.50
CA GLU A 7 4.38 18.65 12.17
C GLU A 7 4.32 19.82 11.19
N LYS A 8 5.29 19.93 10.26
CA LYS A 8 5.29 21.00 9.24
C LYS A 8 4.09 20.93 8.30
N ILE A 9 3.76 19.74 7.83
CA ILE A 9 2.62 19.56 6.93
C ILE A 9 1.32 19.92 7.64
N LEU A 10 1.13 19.43 8.87
CA LEU A 10 -0.08 19.73 9.65
C LEU A 10 -0.17 21.20 10.08
N ALA A 11 0.95 21.83 10.47
CA ALA A 11 1.00 23.26 10.77
C ALA A 11 0.58 24.09 9.55
N ARG A 12 1.20 23.85 8.39
CA ARG A 12 0.88 24.54 7.15
C ARG A 12 -0.60 24.36 6.76
N ALA A 13 -1.10 23.12 6.80
CA ALA A 13 -2.48 22.82 6.42
C ALA A 13 -3.52 23.35 7.42
N SER A 14 -3.15 23.64 8.67
CA SER A 14 -4.03 24.27 9.67
C SER A 14 -3.91 25.80 9.70
N GLY A 15 -2.97 26.38 8.96
CA GLY A 15 -2.67 27.82 9.02
C GLY A 15 -2.00 28.24 10.34
N SER A 16 -1.39 27.30 11.06
CA SER A 16 -0.67 27.53 12.30
C SER A 16 0.82 27.68 12.03
N ASP A 17 1.51 28.54 12.79
CA ASP A 17 2.96 28.68 12.68
C ASP A 17 3.69 27.40 13.12
N THR A 18 3.15 26.72 14.12
CA THR A 18 3.70 25.46 14.66
C THR A 18 2.60 24.58 15.21
N VAL A 19 2.82 23.27 15.19
CA VAL A 19 2.06 22.26 15.95
C VAL A 19 3.02 21.35 16.70
N ARG A 20 2.56 20.72 17.78
CA ARG A 20 3.37 19.83 18.62
C ARG A 20 2.60 18.57 18.98
N PRO A 21 3.30 17.48 19.36
CA PRO A 21 2.65 16.27 19.85
C PRO A 21 1.64 16.59 20.98
N GLY A 22 0.42 16.10 20.82
CA GLY A 22 -0.70 16.36 21.73
C GLY A 22 -1.69 17.41 21.22
N ASP A 23 -1.29 18.31 20.33
CA ASP A 23 -2.18 19.31 19.73
C ASP A 23 -3.24 18.63 18.84
N VAL A 24 -4.37 19.32 18.66
CA VAL A 24 -5.38 18.97 17.66
C VAL A 24 -5.34 20.02 16.54
N ALA A 25 -5.00 19.58 15.34
CA ALA A 25 -4.96 20.43 14.16
C ALA A 25 -6.20 20.20 13.30
N VAL A 26 -6.93 21.26 12.97
CA VAL A 26 -7.97 21.26 11.94
C VAL A 26 -7.33 21.73 10.64
N VAL A 27 -7.24 20.86 9.68
CA VAL A 27 -6.40 21.03 8.49
C VAL A 27 -7.25 21.13 7.21
N ASP A 28 -6.73 21.85 6.22
CA ASP A 28 -7.28 21.85 4.88
C ASP A 28 -6.87 20.55 4.15
N VAL A 29 -7.86 19.89 3.53
CA VAL A 29 -7.68 18.66 2.76
C VAL A 29 -7.41 19.03 1.30
N ALA A 30 -6.26 18.59 0.79
CA ALA A 30 -5.90 18.80 -0.61
C ALA A 30 -6.55 17.75 -1.53
N THR A 31 -6.74 16.52 -1.03
CA THR A 31 -7.37 15.43 -1.80
C THR A 31 -8.19 14.56 -0.87
N ALA A 32 -9.47 14.34 -1.23
CA ALA A 32 -10.37 13.40 -0.56
C ALA A 32 -10.71 12.25 -1.51
N VAL A 33 -10.41 11.01 -1.11
CA VAL A 33 -10.62 9.82 -1.96
C VAL A 33 -11.80 9.01 -1.45
N LEU A 34 -12.79 8.77 -2.30
CA LEU A 34 -13.93 7.89 -2.07
C LEU A 34 -13.74 6.59 -2.86
N MET A 35 -14.15 5.47 -2.27
CA MET A 35 -14.09 4.17 -2.93
C MET A 35 -15.51 3.66 -3.22
N ASP A 36 -15.61 2.57 -4.00
CA ASP A 36 -16.88 1.89 -4.23
C ASP A 36 -17.61 1.51 -2.94
N MET A 37 -16.89 1.07 -1.92
CA MET A 37 -17.45 0.75 -0.61
C MET A 37 -18.11 1.96 0.09
N SER A 38 -17.69 3.18 -0.22
CA SER A 38 -18.31 4.41 0.30
C SER A 38 -19.76 4.58 -0.15
N PHE A 39 -20.14 3.95 -1.26
CA PHE A 39 -21.46 4.05 -1.87
C PHE A 39 -22.37 2.84 -1.62
N LEU A 40 -21.94 1.89 -0.77
CA LEU A 40 -22.79 0.76 -0.37
C LEU A 40 -24.02 1.25 0.40
N PRO A 41 -25.20 0.70 0.15
CA PRO A 41 -26.47 1.18 0.73
C PRO A 41 -26.46 1.30 2.26
N GLU A 42 -25.77 0.39 2.95
CA GLU A 42 -25.69 0.39 4.42
C GLU A 42 -24.90 1.56 4.99
N GLY A 43 -23.84 2.00 4.27
CA GLY A 43 -22.94 3.07 4.71
C GLY A 43 -23.20 4.42 4.06
N TRP A 44 -23.85 4.42 2.91
CA TRP A 44 -24.08 5.64 2.15
C TRP A 44 -24.97 6.62 2.89
N ARG A 45 -24.51 7.87 2.95
CA ARG A 45 -25.31 9.01 3.40
C ARG A 45 -25.33 10.03 2.27
N GLU A 46 -26.52 10.53 1.92
CA GLU A 46 -26.66 11.50 0.85
C GLU A 46 -25.86 12.76 1.16
N ILE A 47 -24.90 13.07 0.29
CA ILE A 47 -24.11 14.29 0.34
C ILE A 47 -24.86 15.36 -0.48
N LEU A 48 -25.22 16.47 0.19
CA LEU A 48 -25.97 17.56 -0.44
C LEU A 48 -25.07 18.65 -1.01
N LYS A 49 -23.80 18.70 -0.59
CA LYS A 49 -22.81 19.69 -0.98
C LYS A 49 -21.43 19.05 -1.05
N VAL A 50 -20.67 19.33 -2.09
CA VAL A 50 -19.22 19.07 -2.19
C VAL A 50 -18.52 20.42 -2.07
N HIS A 51 -17.47 20.49 -1.24
CA HIS A 51 -16.72 21.73 -1.01
C HIS A 51 -15.99 22.17 -2.28
N ASP A 52 -15.26 21.23 -2.87
CA ASP A 52 -14.48 21.43 -4.08
C ASP A 52 -14.40 20.11 -4.86
N PRO A 53 -15.13 20.00 -6.00
CA PRO A 53 -15.14 18.78 -6.80
C PRO A 53 -13.76 18.40 -7.36
N GLU A 54 -12.86 19.36 -7.60
CA GLU A 54 -11.52 19.08 -8.13
C GLU A 54 -10.61 18.36 -7.11
N LYS A 55 -10.95 18.45 -5.82
CA LYS A 55 -10.24 17.79 -4.74
C LYS A 55 -10.78 16.40 -4.42
N VAL A 56 -11.89 16.00 -5.03
CA VAL A 56 -12.50 14.69 -4.81
C VAL A 56 -12.07 13.72 -5.90
N VAL A 57 -11.57 12.55 -5.47
CA VAL A 57 -11.23 11.42 -6.34
C VAL A 57 -12.15 10.26 -5.98
N ILE A 58 -12.72 9.59 -6.98
CA ILE A 58 -13.55 8.39 -6.78
C ILE A 58 -12.87 7.22 -7.50
N VAL A 59 -12.70 6.11 -6.79
CA VAL A 59 -12.08 4.89 -7.34
C VAL A 59 -12.94 3.68 -7.02
N PHE A 60 -13.28 2.88 -8.04
CA PHE A 60 -13.93 1.59 -7.84
C PHE A 60 -12.88 0.49 -7.88
N ASP A 61 -12.57 -0.10 -6.71
CA ASP A 61 -11.45 -1.01 -6.55
C ASP A 61 -11.71 -2.25 -5.68
N HIS A 62 -12.49 -2.15 -4.61
CA HIS A 62 -12.73 -3.26 -3.70
C HIS A 62 -13.68 -4.29 -4.28
N LEU A 63 -14.72 -3.84 -4.96
CA LEU A 63 -15.81 -4.63 -5.52
C LEU A 63 -15.84 -4.53 -7.06
N ALA A 64 -14.71 -4.37 -7.70
CA ALA A 64 -14.56 -4.13 -9.13
C ALA A 64 -13.83 -5.29 -9.85
N PRO A 65 -14.39 -5.86 -10.95
CA PRO A 65 -15.77 -5.70 -11.42
C PRO A 65 -16.79 -6.14 -10.38
N ALA A 66 -17.99 -5.55 -10.39
CA ALA A 66 -19.01 -5.80 -9.37
C ALA A 66 -19.34 -7.29 -9.22
N PRO A 67 -19.08 -7.92 -8.06
CA PRO A 67 -19.34 -9.35 -7.84
C PRO A 67 -20.78 -9.64 -7.45
N THR A 68 -21.55 -8.61 -7.08
CA THR A 68 -22.93 -8.71 -6.63
C THR A 68 -23.80 -7.58 -7.18
N VAL A 69 -25.12 -7.74 -7.16
CA VAL A 69 -26.07 -6.69 -7.54
C VAL A 69 -25.92 -5.46 -6.65
N GLN A 70 -25.69 -5.65 -5.35
CA GLN A 70 -25.45 -4.57 -4.39
C GLN A 70 -24.18 -3.75 -4.72
N ALA A 71 -23.11 -4.43 -5.11
CA ALA A 71 -21.88 -3.75 -5.57
C ALA A 71 -22.13 -2.95 -6.87
N ALA A 72 -22.90 -3.52 -7.82
CA ALA A 72 -23.26 -2.81 -9.04
C ALA A 72 -24.12 -1.57 -8.76
N GLU A 73 -24.98 -1.62 -7.75
CA GLU A 73 -25.77 -0.48 -7.30
C GLU A 73 -24.92 0.59 -6.64
N ALA A 74 -23.93 0.20 -5.82
CA ALA A 74 -22.93 1.11 -5.26
C ALA A 74 -22.15 1.85 -6.37
N HIS A 75 -21.68 1.13 -7.39
CA HIS A 75 -21.03 1.75 -8.56
C HIS A 75 -21.96 2.73 -9.28
N ARG A 76 -23.23 2.37 -9.48
CA ARG A 76 -24.23 3.27 -10.07
C ARG A 76 -24.40 4.54 -9.23
N THR A 77 -24.51 4.40 -7.92
CA THR A 77 -24.62 5.54 -6.98
C THR A 77 -23.39 6.45 -7.06
N GLY A 78 -22.19 5.89 -7.09
CA GLY A 78 -20.94 6.64 -7.23
C GLY A 78 -20.85 7.41 -8.56
N ARG A 79 -21.27 6.81 -9.68
CA ARG A 79 -21.34 7.49 -10.98
C ARG A 79 -22.35 8.64 -10.97
N MET A 80 -23.53 8.42 -10.36
CA MET A 80 -24.53 9.48 -10.22
C MET A 80 -24.04 10.63 -9.34
N PHE A 81 -23.34 10.31 -8.26
CA PHE A 81 -22.70 11.29 -7.39
C PHE A 81 -21.64 12.11 -8.14
N ALA A 82 -20.75 11.46 -8.87
CA ALA A 82 -19.75 12.14 -9.69
C ALA A 82 -20.40 13.09 -10.71
N ALA A 83 -21.39 12.61 -11.45
CA ALA A 83 -22.12 13.42 -12.44
C ALA A 83 -22.86 14.61 -11.80
N ARG A 84 -23.51 14.40 -10.64
CA ARG A 84 -24.26 15.46 -9.92
C ARG A 84 -23.38 16.62 -9.50
N PHE A 85 -22.15 16.35 -9.07
CA PHE A 85 -21.24 17.38 -8.55
C PHE A 85 -20.11 17.76 -9.50
N GLY A 86 -20.08 17.23 -10.72
CA GLY A 86 -19.04 17.53 -11.70
C GLY A 86 -17.66 17.00 -11.30
N ILE A 87 -17.58 15.86 -10.60
CA ILE A 87 -16.32 15.24 -10.23
C ILE A 87 -15.75 14.49 -11.43
N GLU A 88 -14.68 15.03 -12.01
CA GLU A 88 -14.04 14.46 -13.21
C GLU A 88 -13.06 13.32 -12.87
N ARG A 89 -12.53 13.28 -11.64
CA ARG A 89 -11.56 12.26 -11.20
C ARG A 89 -12.27 10.99 -10.75
N LEU A 90 -13.04 10.39 -11.65
CA LEU A 90 -13.69 9.09 -11.46
C LEU A 90 -12.91 8.00 -12.19
N HIS A 91 -12.31 7.11 -11.42
CA HIS A 91 -11.62 5.90 -11.91
C HIS A 91 -12.57 4.71 -11.82
N ASP A 92 -13.33 4.54 -12.87
CA ASP A 92 -14.32 3.46 -13.04
C ASP A 92 -13.67 2.21 -13.66
N ILE A 93 -14.44 1.14 -13.78
CA ILE A 93 -14.05 -0.10 -14.46
C ILE A 93 -13.74 0.21 -15.92
N GLY A 94 -12.51 -0.14 -16.34
CA GLY A 94 -12.07 0.14 -17.71
C GLY A 94 -10.56 0.46 -17.77
N PRO A 95 -10.15 1.33 -18.69
CA PRO A 95 -8.72 1.61 -18.94
C PRO A 95 -7.99 2.27 -17.76
N ASP A 96 -8.73 2.99 -16.92
CA ASP A 96 -8.20 3.72 -15.75
C ASP A 96 -8.48 3.01 -14.41
N GLN A 97 -8.97 1.78 -14.46
CA GLN A 97 -9.22 0.96 -13.28
C GLN A 97 -7.94 0.67 -12.51
N GLY A 98 -8.04 0.65 -11.18
CA GLY A 98 -6.94 0.28 -10.30
C GLY A 98 -7.33 0.36 -8.84
N ILE A 99 -6.47 -0.14 -7.98
CA ILE A 99 -6.58 -0.02 -6.52
C ILE A 99 -6.37 1.45 -6.15
N ALA A 100 -7.23 2.02 -5.31
CA ALA A 100 -7.25 3.46 -4.99
C ALA A 100 -5.86 4.03 -4.67
N HIS A 101 -5.10 3.36 -3.81
CA HIS A 101 -3.75 3.82 -3.42
C HIS A 101 -2.74 3.74 -4.58
N ALA A 102 -2.90 2.80 -5.50
CA ALA A 102 -2.07 2.71 -6.69
C ALA A 102 -2.46 3.79 -7.71
N VAL A 103 -3.76 4.05 -7.90
CA VAL A 103 -4.28 5.14 -8.74
C VAL A 103 -3.79 6.50 -8.22
N VAL A 104 -3.90 6.74 -6.90
CA VAL A 104 -3.41 7.98 -6.25
C VAL A 104 -1.94 8.22 -6.57
N ALA A 105 -1.13 7.16 -6.53
CA ALA A 105 0.30 7.21 -6.85
C ALA A 105 0.55 7.43 -8.35
N ASP A 106 -0.07 6.62 -9.22
CA ASP A 106 0.15 6.66 -10.67
C ASP A 106 -0.29 8.00 -11.28
N ARG A 107 -1.28 8.68 -10.67
CA ARG A 107 -1.78 10.01 -11.07
C ARG A 107 -1.17 11.15 -10.27
N ALA A 108 -0.29 10.87 -9.30
CA ALA A 108 0.29 11.83 -8.37
C ALA A 108 -0.75 12.76 -7.73
N TYR A 109 -1.89 12.20 -7.27
CA TYR A 109 -2.91 12.95 -6.53
C TYR A 109 -2.46 13.29 -5.10
N ALA A 110 -1.43 12.60 -4.58
CA ALA A 110 -0.76 12.93 -3.35
C ALA A 110 0.38 13.90 -3.64
N LEU A 111 0.16 15.19 -3.43
CA LEU A 111 1.19 16.21 -3.63
C LEU A 111 2.08 16.34 -2.39
N PRO A 112 3.40 16.52 -2.56
CA PRO A 112 4.31 16.75 -1.45
C PRO A 112 3.90 17.94 -0.57
N GLY A 113 3.97 17.76 0.75
CA GLY A 113 3.65 18.81 1.72
C GLY A 113 2.15 19.07 1.93
N THR A 114 1.26 18.23 1.39
CA THR A 114 -0.20 18.37 1.50
C THR A 114 -0.83 17.30 2.40
N VAL A 115 -2.14 17.43 2.64
CA VAL A 115 -2.94 16.46 3.41
C VAL A 115 -3.91 15.73 2.48
N LEU A 116 -3.95 14.40 2.58
CA LEU A 116 -4.87 13.52 1.85
C LEU A 116 -5.65 12.64 2.82
N VAL A 117 -6.96 12.50 2.58
CA VAL A 117 -7.83 11.58 3.33
C VAL A 117 -8.52 10.58 2.40
N ASN A 118 -8.78 9.37 2.92
CA ASN A 118 -9.52 8.33 2.23
C ASN A 118 -10.30 7.49 3.25
N GLY A 119 -11.37 6.84 2.82
CA GLY A 119 -12.11 5.88 3.64
C GLY A 119 -11.42 4.53 3.88
N ASP A 120 -10.20 4.33 3.36
CA ASP A 120 -9.41 3.10 3.54
C ASP A 120 -8.24 3.29 4.51
N SER A 121 -7.94 2.25 5.28
CA SER A 121 -6.87 2.27 6.28
C SER A 121 -5.46 2.40 5.69
N HIS A 122 -5.21 1.89 4.47
CA HIS A 122 -3.90 1.96 3.82
C HIS A 122 -3.60 3.30 3.13
N THR A 123 -4.34 4.34 3.44
CA THR A 123 -4.15 5.71 2.91
C THR A 123 -2.75 6.26 3.18
N CYS A 124 -2.09 5.80 4.24
CA CYS A 124 -0.70 6.12 4.53
C CYS A 124 0.26 5.79 3.35
N ALA A 125 -0.15 4.98 2.37
CA ALA A 125 0.59 4.75 1.12
C ALA A 125 1.02 6.05 0.42
N ALA A 126 0.20 7.10 0.51
CA ALA A 126 0.49 8.40 -0.08
C ALA A 126 1.62 9.16 0.65
N GLY A 127 2.01 8.73 1.85
CA GLY A 127 3.16 9.27 2.56
C GLY A 127 4.51 8.98 1.88
N ALA A 128 4.56 7.99 0.97
CA ALA A 128 5.69 7.80 0.07
C ALA A 128 5.98 9.02 -0.81
N PHE A 129 5.00 9.91 -0.98
CA PHE A 129 5.07 11.14 -1.75
C PHE A 129 5.22 12.39 -0.87
N ASN A 130 5.75 12.25 0.35
CA ASN A 130 5.88 13.36 1.30
C ASN A 130 4.53 14.05 1.60
N CYS A 131 3.44 13.29 1.63
CA CYS A 131 2.07 13.74 1.89
C CYS A 131 1.61 13.20 3.24
N ALA A 132 1.01 14.03 4.09
CA ALA A 132 0.37 13.57 5.32
C ALA A 132 -0.98 12.93 4.96
N ALA A 133 -0.98 11.61 4.82
CA ALA A 133 -2.13 10.85 4.33
C ALA A 133 -2.64 9.88 5.38
N ARG A 134 -3.97 9.88 5.60
CA ARG A 134 -4.59 9.03 6.61
C ARG A 134 -5.96 8.52 6.21
N GLY A 135 -6.22 7.26 6.59
CA GLY A 135 -7.54 6.66 6.54
C GLY A 135 -8.45 7.22 7.64
N VAL A 136 -9.66 7.61 7.27
CA VAL A 136 -10.64 8.20 8.20
C VAL A 136 -11.99 7.50 8.08
N GLY A 137 -12.78 7.55 9.14
CA GLY A 137 -14.12 6.96 9.16
C GLY A 137 -15.13 7.67 8.28
N GLY A 138 -16.27 7.02 8.01
CA GLY A 138 -17.33 7.57 7.16
C GLY A 138 -17.79 8.99 7.54
N PRO A 139 -18.04 9.30 8.84
CA PRO A 139 -18.40 10.66 9.26
C PRO A 139 -17.32 11.70 8.96
N ASP A 140 -16.05 11.36 9.14
CA ASP A 140 -14.93 12.26 8.86
C ASP A 140 -14.73 12.45 7.35
N MET A 141 -14.94 11.38 6.55
CA MET A 141 -14.97 11.50 5.08
C MET A 141 -16.09 12.42 4.60
N LEU A 142 -17.28 12.28 5.18
CA LEU A 142 -18.42 13.16 4.86
C LEU A 142 -18.06 14.62 5.18
N TRP A 143 -17.43 14.86 6.34
CA TRP A 143 -16.99 16.20 6.72
C TRP A 143 -15.90 16.72 5.77
N ALA A 144 -14.91 15.92 5.43
CA ALA A 144 -13.85 16.29 4.49
C ALA A 144 -14.42 16.68 3.12
N VAL A 145 -15.32 15.88 2.57
CA VAL A 145 -15.93 16.15 1.24
C VAL A 145 -16.82 17.40 1.26
N THR A 146 -17.54 17.65 2.37
CA THR A 146 -18.51 18.74 2.45
C THR A 146 -17.91 20.08 2.87
N THR A 147 -16.80 20.07 3.61
CA THR A 147 -16.17 21.29 4.18
C THR A 147 -14.75 21.54 3.65
N GLY A 148 -14.09 20.55 3.05
CA GLY A 148 -12.69 20.62 2.65
C GLY A 148 -11.71 20.49 3.83
N LYS A 149 -12.17 20.04 5.00
CA LYS A 149 -11.37 20.00 6.24
C LYS A 149 -11.38 18.62 6.88
N ALA A 150 -10.28 18.31 7.56
CA ALA A 150 -10.16 17.18 8.48
C ALA A 150 -9.55 17.64 9.80
N TRP A 151 -9.53 16.77 10.80
CA TRP A 151 -8.87 17.06 12.06
C TRP A 151 -8.02 15.87 12.50
N PHE A 152 -6.87 16.17 13.08
CA PHE A 152 -5.94 15.14 13.55
C PHE A 152 -5.32 15.55 14.87
N ARG A 153 -5.11 14.57 15.74
CA ARG A 153 -4.22 14.75 16.88
C ARG A 153 -2.79 14.55 16.38
N VAL A 154 -1.91 15.48 16.67
CA VAL A 154 -0.49 15.39 16.35
C VAL A 154 0.15 14.34 17.26
N GLY A 155 0.71 13.27 16.66
CA GLY A 155 1.43 12.22 17.37
C GLY A 155 2.91 12.56 17.54
N GLU A 156 3.58 11.89 18.48
CA GLU A 156 5.05 11.85 18.50
C GLU A 156 5.58 11.15 17.26
N THR A 157 6.79 11.48 16.83
CA THR A 157 7.36 10.93 15.60
C THR A 157 8.57 10.04 15.90
N VAL A 158 8.56 8.82 15.36
CA VAL A 158 9.73 7.93 15.29
C VAL A 158 10.38 8.08 13.93
N ARG A 159 11.68 8.30 13.90
CA ARG A 159 12.47 8.43 12.68
C ARG A 159 13.26 7.16 12.42
N TYR A 160 13.19 6.65 11.18
CA TYR A 160 14.05 5.58 10.66
C TYR A 160 14.97 6.14 9.59
N ASP A 161 16.28 6.08 9.83
CA ASP A 161 17.30 6.45 8.86
C ASP A 161 17.92 5.20 8.23
N PHE A 162 17.80 5.06 6.90
CA PHE A 162 18.31 3.92 6.15
C PHE A 162 19.76 4.18 5.70
N THR A 163 20.61 3.15 5.79
CA THR A 163 21.96 3.12 5.24
C THR A 163 22.13 1.88 4.36
N GLY A 164 23.18 1.83 3.55
CA GLY A 164 23.45 0.68 2.68
C GLY A 164 22.44 0.51 1.54
N LYS A 165 22.38 -0.70 1.01
CA LYS A 165 21.51 -1.08 -0.12
C LYS A 165 20.99 -2.49 0.11
N LEU A 166 19.74 -2.77 -0.30
CA LEU A 166 19.14 -4.10 -0.19
C LEU A 166 19.93 -5.16 -0.97
N PRO A 167 20.16 -6.35 -0.39
CA PRO A 167 20.69 -7.52 -1.11
C PRO A 167 19.70 -8.01 -2.18
N ASP A 168 20.21 -8.79 -3.14
CA ASP A 168 19.37 -9.44 -4.14
C ASP A 168 18.35 -10.38 -3.49
N GLY A 169 17.10 -10.29 -3.94
CA GLY A 169 16.00 -11.09 -3.41
C GLY A 169 15.34 -10.52 -2.14
N VAL A 170 15.89 -9.45 -1.57
CA VAL A 170 15.31 -8.69 -0.45
C VAL A 170 14.58 -7.46 -0.99
N SER A 171 13.44 -7.14 -0.44
CA SER A 171 12.58 -6.05 -0.89
C SER A 171 12.14 -5.11 0.25
N ALA A 172 11.43 -4.05 -0.11
CA ALA A 172 10.83 -3.15 0.87
C ALA A 172 9.85 -3.86 1.86
N LYS A 173 9.24 -4.97 1.44
CA LYS A 173 8.43 -5.80 2.35
C LYS A 173 9.28 -6.40 3.47
N ASP A 174 10.50 -6.80 3.19
CA ASP A 174 11.40 -7.37 4.20
C ASP A 174 11.91 -6.29 5.17
N ILE A 175 12.11 -5.03 4.70
CA ILE A 175 12.37 -3.89 5.60
C ILE A 175 11.19 -3.74 6.58
N PHE A 176 9.97 -3.74 6.06
CA PHE A 176 8.77 -3.64 6.89
C PHE A 176 8.68 -4.78 7.91
N LEU A 177 8.88 -6.04 7.48
CA LEU A 177 8.83 -7.21 8.37
C LEU A 177 9.91 -7.15 9.44
N THR A 178 11.08 -6.59 9.11
CA THR A 178 12.14 -6.33 10.09
C THR A 178 11.71 -5.28 11.12
N ILE A 179 11.13 -4.17 10.68
CA ILE A 179 10.63 -3.11 11.58
C ILE A 179 9.52 -3.67 12.47
N ALA A 180 8.54 -4.34 11.89
CA ALA A 180 7.40 -4.92 12.61
C ALA A 180 7.83 -5.99 13.63
N GLY A 181 8.80 -6.84 13.25
CA GLY A 181 9.32 -7.90 14.10
C GLY A 181 10.23 -7.41 15.23
N THR A 182 11.02 -6.34 14.96
CA THR A 182 12.03 -5.85 15.91
C THR A 182 11.49 -4.78 16.86
N TYR A 183 10.68 -3.87 16.34
CA TYR A 183 10.28 -2.66 17.07
C TYR A 183 8.78 -2.63 17.43
N GLY A 184 8.00 -3.55 16.88
CA GLY A 184 6.59 -3.68 17.21
C GLY A 184 5.71 -2.56 16.65
N ALA A 185 4.61 -2.25 17.36
CA ALA A 185 3.63 -1.26 16.97
C ALA A 185 4.05 0.19 17.33
N HIS A 186 3.54 1.15 16.56
CA HIS A 186 3.78 2.59 16.71
C HIS A 186 2.46 3.32 17.02
N VAL A 187 1.72 2.81 18.00
CA VAL A 187 0.38 3.31 18.35
C VAL A 187 0.45 4.79 18.78
N ASN A 188 -0.40 5.62 18.17
CA ASN A 188 -0.43 7.07 18.34
C ASN A 188 0.87 7.79 17.97
N GLN A 189 1.73 7.18 17.18
CA GLN A 189 2.98 7.76 16.71
C GLN A 189 2.96 7.92 15.19
N ASN A 190 3.71 8.90 14.71
CA ASN A 190 4.04 9.03 13.29
C ASN A 190 5.34 8.28 13.01
N VAL A 191 5.53 7.86 11.77
CA VAL A 191 6.77 7.26 11.29
C VAL A 191 7.32 8.14 10.16
N GLU A 192 8.59 8.50 10.24
CA GLU A 192 9.29 9.20 9.18
C GLU A 192 10.50 8.40 8.69
N TYR A 193 10.61 8.25 7.37
CA TYR A 193 11.71 7.54 6.73
C TYR A 193 12.65 8.49 6.01
N GLY A 194 13.95 8.27 6.17
CA GLY A 194 15.00 9.03 5.50
C GLY A 194 16.34 8.31 5.53
N GLY A 195 17.41 9.10 5.47
CA GLY A 195 18.78 8.62 5.44
C GLY A 195 19.30 8.25 4.04
N PRO A 196 20.62 8.07 3.87
CA PRO A 196 21.26 7.93 2.55
C PRO A 196 20.85 6.63 1.82
N GLY A 197 20.50 5.58 2.53
CA GLY A 197 20.03 4.32 1.94
C GLY A 197 18.68 4.45 1.25
N MET A 198 17.87 5.45 1.60
CA MET A 198 16.57 5.69 0.97
C MET A 198 16.67 5.92 -0.55
N ALA A 199 17.72 6.56 -1.02
CA ALA A 199 17.97 6.81 -2.45
C ALA A 199 18.14 5.50 -3.25
N THR A 200 18.40 4.37 -2.59
CA THR A 200 18.50 3.04 -3.23
C THR A 200 17.16 2.35 -3.39
N LEU A 201 16.10 2.86 -2.76
CA LEU A 201 14.75 2.33 -2.84
C LEU A 201 13.99 2.98 -4.00
N SER A 202 13.38 2.15 -4.86
CA SER A 202 12.46 2.65 -5.89
C SER A 202 11.26 3.36 -5.25
N ILE A 203 10.57 4.21 -6.02
CA ILE A 203 9.31 4.82 -5.58
C ILE A 203 8.27 3.75 -5.20
N ASN A 204 8.24 2.62 -5.92
CA ASN A 204 7.37 1.49 -5.59
C ASN A 204 7.75 0.86 -4.24
N GLY A 205 9.03 0.69 -3.94
CA GLY A 205 9.50 0.20 -2.65
C GLY A 205 9.12 1.14 -1.49
N ARG A 206 9.23 2.46 -1.69
CA ARG A 206 8.77 3.47 -0.70
C ARG A 206 7.25 3.38 -0.50
N ARG A 207 6.47 3.18 -1.57
CA ARG A 207 5.02 2.95 -1.49
C ARG A 207 4.68 1.71 -0.68
N THR A 208 5.39 0.60 -0.88
CA THR A 208 5.22 -0.61 -0.08
C THR A 208 5.39 -0.31 1.42
N LEU A 209 6.50 0.33 1.80
CA LEU A 209 6.78 0.68 3.20
C LEU A 209 5.72 1.62 3.77
N ALA A 210 5.36 2.68 3.05
CA ALA A 210 4.34 3.62 3.50
C ALA A 210 2.99 2.92 3.68
N THR A 211 2.56 2.10 2.71
CA THR A 211 1.31 1.32 2.79
C THR A 211 1.26 0.46 4.04
N MET A 212 2.37 -0.19 4.36
CA MET A 212 2.46 -1.10 5.50
C MET A 212 2.50 -0.40 6.86
N GLY A 213 2.63 0.92 6.90
CA GLY A 213 2.62 1.69 8.15
C GLY A 213 1.33 1.57 8.96
N THR A 214 0.19 1.32 8.31
CA THR A 214 -1.08 0.99 8.97
C THR A 214 -0.95 -0.26 9.84
N GLU A 215 -0.19 -1.24 9.40
CA GLU A 215 0.00 -2.48 10.15
C GLU A 215 0.95 -2.31 11.36
N LEU A 216 1.68 -1.20 11.39
CA LEU A 216 2.39 -0.73 12.60
C LEU A 216 1.49 0.10 13.53
N SER A 217 0.23 0.33 13.18
CA SER A 217 -0.67 1.26 13.88
C SER A 217 -0.16 2.72 13.89
N ALA A 218 0.65 3.09 12.91
CA ALA A 218 1.15 4.46 12.78
C ALA A 218 0.04 5.43 12.36
N GLU A 219 0.08 6.66 12.91
CA GLU A 219 -0.86 7.73 12.57
C GLU A 219 -0.61 8.26 11.17
N PHE A 220 0.63 8.67 10.90
CA PHE A 220 1.12 9.06 9.58
C PHE A 220 2.43 8.35 9.29
N VAL A 221 2.69 8.08 8.02
CA VAL A 221 3.97 7.56 7.54
C VAL A 221 4.44 8.47 6.42
N ILE A 222 5.61 9.09 6.56
CA ILE A 222 6.09 10.09 5.60
C ILE A 222 7.54 9.81 5.21
N PHE A 223 7.81 9.85 3.91
CA PHE A 223 9.16 9.79 3.37
C PHE A 223 9.75 11.18 3.17
N GLU A 224 11.02 11.32 3.50
CA GLU A 224 11.79 12.51 3.16
C GLU A 224 11.85 12.67 1.65
N PRO A 225 11.58 13.88 1.11
CA PRO A 225 11.58 14.10 -0.32
C PRO A 225 13.02 14.13 -0.88
N ASP A 226 13.21 13.51 -2.03
CA ASP A 226 14.42 13.58 -2.84
C ASP A 226 14.09 13.94 -4.30
N ASP A 227 15.10 14.18 -5.11
CA ASP A 227 14.93 14.60 -6.52
C ASP A 227 14.11 13.57 -7.31
N ALA A 228 14.36 12.27 -7.09
CA ALA A 228 13.64 11.20 -7.78
C ALA A 228 12.13 11.23 -7.49
N LEU A 229 11.75 11.50 -6.24
CA LEU A 229 10.35 11.65 -5.84
C LEU A 229 9.74 12.91 -6.47
N LEU A 230 10.44 14.04 -6.37
CA LEU A 230 9.91 15.33 -6.85
C LEU A 230 9.75 15.34 -8.37
N GLU A 231 10.67 14.71 -9.11
CA GLU A 231 10.57 14.50 -10.55
C GLU A 231 9.39 13.60 -10.89
N TYR A 232 9.25 12.45 -10.20
CA TYR A 232 8.12 11.54 -10.39
C TYR A 232 6.77 12.27 -10.29
N VAL A 233 6.61 13.15 -9.29
CA VAL A 233 5.37 13.91 -9.09
C VAL A 233 5.18 14.96 -10.18
N ARG A 234 6.21 15.75 -10.53
CA ARG A 234 6.14 16.81 -11.56
C ARG A 234 5.76 16.25 -12.93
N ASP A 235 6.26 15.07 -13.28
CA ASP A 235 5.96 14.41 -14.56
C ASP A 235 4.51 14.01 -14.71
N ARG A 236 3.77 13.86 -13.59
CA ARG A 236 2.40 13.33 -13.55
C ARG A 236 1.35 14.35 -13.16
N ASN A 237 1.75 15.37 -12.42
CA ASN A 237 0.84 16.40 -11.92
C ASN A 237 1.49 17.77 -12.02
N PRO A 238 0.96 18.68 -12.86
CA PRO A 238 1.52 20.02 -13.06
C PRO A 238 1.17 21.00 -11.94
N GLN A 239 0.34 20.61 -10.96
CA GLN A 239 -0.01 21.50 -9.85
C GLN A 239 1.22 21.83 -9.01
N PRO A 240 1.35 23.08 -8.53
CA PRO A 240 2.43 23.46 -7.65
C PRO A 240 2.32 22.77 -6.29
N PHE A 241 3.47 22.42 -5.72
CA PHE A 241 3.55 21.83 -4.39
C PHE A 241 4.82 22.32 -3.67
N GLU A 242 4.78 22.23 -2.35
CA GLU A 242 5.91 22.61 -1.49
C GLU A 242 6.25 21.45 -0.56
N PRO A 243 7.33 20.70 -0.82
CA PRO A 243 7.70 19.56 0.00
C PRO A 243 8.07 19.97 1.43
N ALA A 244 7.87 19.07 2.37
CA ALA A 244 8.24 19.26 3.75
C ALA A 244 9.53 18.48 4.06
N LEU A 245 10.59 19.20 4.43
CA LEU A 245 11.81 18.65 5.03
C LEU A 245 11.78 18.86 6.54
N PRO A 246 12.32 17.95 7.35
CA PRO A 246 12.42 18.19 8.78
C PRO A 246 13.38 19.37 9.06
N ASP A 247 13.16 20.07 10.15
CA ASP A 247 14.14 21.07 10.58
C ASP A 247 15.43 20.39 11.05
N PRO A 248 16.59 21.04 10.94
CA PRO A 248 17.86 20.46 11.42
C PRO A 248 17.84 20.09 12.90
N ASP A 249 17.08 20.82 13.70
CA ASP A 249 16.85 20.59 15.13
C ASP A 249 15.47 19.97 15.44
N ALA A 250 14.86 19.26 14.47
CA ALA A 250 13.61 18.54 14.65
C ALA A 250 13.72 17.53 15.80
N VAL A 251 12.70 17.51 16.66
CA VAL A 251 12.67 16.63 17.82
C VAL A 251 11.86 15.38 17.49
N TYR A 252 12.51 14.23 17.64
CA TYR A 252 11.90 12.92 17.46
C TYR A 252 11.74 12.22 18.80
N HIS A 253 10.66 11.45 18.96
CA HIS A 253 10.50 10.55 20.11
C HIS A 253 11.64 9.54 20.16
N GLU A 254 12.00 8.98 19.01
CA GLU A 254 13.11 8.05 18.84
C GLU A 254 13.69 8.16 17.42
N ARG A 255 15.03 7.93 17.29
CA ARG A 255 15.71 7.76 16.01
C ARG A 255 16.31 6.37 15.95
N ARG A 256 16.08 5.67 14.84
CA ARG A 256 16.55 4.30 14.60
C ARG A 256 17.29 4.23 13.27
N ASN A 257 18.40 3.52 13.26
CA ASN A 257 19.17 3.28 12.05
C ASN A 257 18.96 1.84 11.58
N ILE A 258 18.74 1.65 10.29
CA ILE A 258 18.61 0.33 9.66
C ILE A 258 19.63 0.25 8.52
N ASP A 259 20.56 -0.68 8.65
CA ASP A 259 21.45 -1.04 7.55
C ASP A 259 20.74 -2.02 6.62
N LEU A 260 20.32 -1.53 5.46
CA LEU A 260 19.63 -2.31 4.45
C LEU A 260 20.46 -3.49 3.94
N SER A 261 21.80 -3.38 3.99
CA SER A 261 22.70 -4.44 3.51
C SER A 261 22.74 -5.68 4.41
N SER A 262 22.27 -5.54 5.64
CA SER A 262 22.21 -6.63 6.62
C SER A 262 20.89 -7.40 6.62
N LEU A 263 19.90 -6.96 5.83
CA LEU A 263 18.57 -7.56 5.83
C LEU A 263 18.54 -8.87 5.05
N GLU A 264 17.64 -9.75 5.47
CA GLU A 264 17.35 -11.03 4.83
C GLU A 264 15.83 -11.18 4.60
N PRO A 265 15.40 -12.08 3.69
CA PRO A 265 13.98 -12.33 3.49
C PRO A 265 13.34 -12.93 4.74
N LEU A 266 12.19 -12.37 5.13
CA LEU A 266 11.42 -12.77 6.32
C LEU A 266 10.01 -13.23 5.95
N VAL A 267 9.37 -13.92 6.90
CA VAL A 267 7.97 -14.32 6.83
C VAL A 267 7.26 -13.91 8.12
N ALA A 268 6.13 -13.21 8.02
CA ALA A 268 5.23 -13.07 9.16
C ALA A 268 4.35 -14.32 9.27
N LEU A 269 4.29 -14.89 10.47
CA LEU A 269 3.43 -16.03 10.80
C LEU A 269 1.96 -15.61 10.79
N PRO A 270 1.01 -16.57 10.67
CA PRO A 270 -0.42 -16.26 10.68
C PRO A 270 -0.87 -15.43 11.90
N ASP A 271 -1.98 -14.75 11.71
CA ASP A 271 -2.81 -14.04 12.68
C ASP A 271 -2.29 -12.67 13.16
N ALA A 272 -1.02 -12.34 12.94
CA ALA A 272 -0.45 -11.02 13.26
C ALA A 272 0.74 -10.70 12.37
N VAL A 273 1.07 -9.40 12.27
CA VAL A 273 2.27 -8.94 11.56
C VAL A 273 3.31 -8.44 12.56
N VAL A 274 2.86 -7.67 13.56
CA VAL A 274 3.72 -7.08 14.60
C VAL A 274 4.21 -8.15 15.55
N ASN A 275 5.53 -8.12 15.88
CA ASN A 275 6.22 -9.09 16.74
C ASN A 275 6.04 -10.55 16.29
N ASN A 276 5.86 -10.79 15.00
CA ASN A 276 5.50 -12.11 14.49
C ASN A 276 6.29 -12.50 13.23
N SER A 277 7.39 -11.82 12.93
CA SER A 277 8.26 -12.12 11.80
C SER A 277 9.37 -13.09 12.20
N VAL A 278 9.58 -14.10 11.34
CA VAL A 278 10.61 -15.13 11.51
C VAL A 278 11.44 -15.27 10.23
N ARG A 279 12.61 -15.93 10.34
CA ARG A 279 13.40 -16.31 9.17
C ARG A 279 12.70 -17.38 8.36
N ILE A 280 12.86 -17.35 7.03
CA ILE A 280 12.27 -18.37 6.17
C ILE A 280 12.68 -19.79 6.60
N SER A 281 13.92 -19.99 7.07
CA SER A 281 14.43 -21.29 7.52
C SER A 281 13.61 -21.92 8.65
N GLU A 282 12.89 -21.12 9.44
CA GLU A 282 12.07 -21.62 10.56
C GLU A 282 10.73 -22.19 10.09
N VAL A 283 10.27 -21.82 8.89
CA VAL A 283 8.98 -22.23 8.31
C VAL A 283 9.11 -22.89 6.94
N ALA A 284 10.35 -23.07 6.47
CA ALA A 284 10.61 -23.74 5.18
C ALA A 284 9.99 -25.12 5.12
N GLY A 285 9.39 -25.49 3.98
CA GLY A 285 8.70 -26.77 3.80
C GLY A 285 7.26 -26.79 4.31
N GLN A 286 6.73 -25.73 4.96
CA GLN A 286 5.30 -25.61 5.26
C GLN A 286 4.52 -25.60 3.94
N LYS A 287 3.69 -26.61 3.70
CA LYS A 287 2.85 -26.72 2.50
C LYS A 287 1.88 -25.57 2.39
N ILE A 288 1.63 -25.13 1.17
CA ILE A 288 0.69 -24.06 0.84
C ILE A 288 -0.32 -24.52 -0.22
N ASP A 289 -1.54 -24.04 -0.12
CA ASP A 289 -2.62 -24.25 -1.09
C ASP A 289 -2.71 -23.07 -2.06
N GLN A 290 -2.34 -21.86 -1.59
CA GLN A 290 -2.41 -20.64 -2.38
C GLN A 290 -1.20 -19.74 -2.16
N ALA A 291 -0.71 -19.13 -3.24
CA ALA A 291 0.24 -18.03 -3.25
C ALA A 291 -0.41 -16.80 -3.88
N PHE A 292 -0.29 -15.63 -3.26
CA PHE A 292 -0.91 -14.39 -3.75
C PHE A 292 0.08 -13.22 -3.80
N ILE A 293 0.23 -12.62 -4.99
CA ILE A 293 0.94 -11.36 -5.19
C ILE A 293 -0.06 -10.32 -5.70
N GLY A 294 -0.11 -9.16 -5.05
CA GLY A 294 -1.04 -8.09 -5.41
C GLY A 294 -1.23 -7.11 -4.26
N SER A 295 -2.38 -6.46 -4.24
CA SER A 295 -2.76 -5.41 -3.29
C SER A 295 -2.12 -4.05 -3.54
N CYS A 296 -2.51 -3.06 -2.73
CA CYS A 296 -1.92 -1.73 -2.76
C CYS A 296 -0.43 -1.69 -2.40
N ALA A 297 0.06 -2.68 -1.62
CA ALA A 297 1.47 -2.75 -1.23
C ALA A 297 2.35 -3.41 -2.31
N ASN A 298 1.92 -4.53 -2.89
CA ASN A 298 2.77 -5.38 -3.74
C ASN A 298 2.08 -5.84 -5.03
N GLY A 299 1.34 -4.93 -5.68
CA GLY A 299 0.82 -5.07 -7.04
C GLY A 299 1.54 -4.15 -8.03
N THR A 300 2.76 -3.72 -7.74
CA THR A 300 3.54 -2.79 -8.56
C THR A 300 4.22 -3.48 -9.73
N LEU A 301 4.73 -2.71 -10.69
CA LEU A 301 5.49 -3.27 -11.82
C LEU A 301 6.76 -3.99 -11.35
N ASP A 302 7.43 -3.48 -10.31
CA ASP A 302 8.63 -4.09 -9.72
C ASP A 302 8.31 -5.47 -9.12
N ASP A 303 7.15 -5.60 -8.46
CA ASP A 303 6.70 -6.86 -7.86
C ASP A 303 6.40 -7.92 -8.93
N LEU A 304 5.76 -7.50 -10.03
CA LEU A 304 5.48 -8.39 -11.15
C LEU A 304 6.77 -8.80 -11.87
N ALA A 305 7.72 -7.88 -12.01
CA ALA A 305 9.03 -8.16 -12.60
C ALA A 305 9.82 -9.21 -11.80
N VAL A 306 9.88 -9.05 -10.47
CA VAL A 306 10.60 -10.00 -9.62
C VAL A 306 9.89 -11.36 -9.60
N ALA A 307 8.57 -11.39 -9.56
CA ALA A 307 7.79 -12.62 -9.62
C ALA A 307 8.03 -13.36 -10.96
N ALA A 308 7.95 -12.66 -12.08
CA ALA A 308 8.23 -13.20 -13.41
C ALA A 308 9.65 -13.75 -13.50
N LYS A 309 10.66 -13.02 -12.96
CA LYS A 309 12.05 -13.50 -12.93
C LYS A 309 12.19 -14.81 -12.15
N VAL A 310 11.53 -14.94 -11.01
CA VAL A 310 11.58 -16.15 -10.17
C VAL A 310 10.96 -17.34 -10.89
N VAL A 311 9.82 -17.16 -11.59
CA VAL A 311 9.09 -18.27 -12.20
C VAL A 311 9.50 -18.58 -13.65
N ALA A 312 10.36 -17.77 -14.27
CA ALA A 312 10.76 -17.92 -15.66
C ALA A 312 11.26 -19.34 -15.97
N GLY A 313 10.68 -19.99 -17.00
CA GLY A 313 11.00 -21.35 -17.44
C GLY A 313 10.61 -22.47 -16.46
N ARG A 314 9.85 -22.18 -15.41
CA ARG A 314 9.41 -23.12 -14.38
C ARG A 314 7.90 -23.23 -14.33
N LYS A 315 7.39 -24.18 -13.56
CA LYS A 315 5.94 -24.40 -13.36
C LYS A 315 5.58 -24.33 -11.89
N VAL A 316 4.46 -23.70 -11.59
CA VAL A 316 3.83 -23.70 -10.25
C VAL A 316 3.58 -25.16 -9.82
N ALA A 317 3.83 -25.45 -8.55
CA ALA A 317 3.64 -26.79 -7.99
C ALA A 317 2.19 -27.25 -8.14
N ARG A 318 2.03 -28.54 -8.47
CA ARG A 318 0.70 -29.13 -8.60
C ARG A 318 -0.07 -29.04 -7.27
N GLY A 319 -1.30 -28.53 -7.34
CA GLY A 319 -2.15 -28.33 -6.15
C GLY A 319 -2.02 -26.96 -5.51
N THR A 320 -1.07 -26.11 -5.96
CA THR A 320 -0.95 -24.73 -5.50
C THR A 320 -1.62 -23.78 -6.50
N ARG A 321 -2.49 -22.89 -6.02
CA ARG A 321 -3.03 -21.77 -6.80
C ARG A 321 -2.08 -20.59 -6.68
N PHE A 322 -1.56 -20.09 -7.78
CA PHE A 322 -0.75 -18.86 -7.80
C PHE A 322 -1.56 -17.73 -8.44
N ILE A 323 -1.95 -16.74 -7.67
CA ILE A 323 -2.78 -15.61 -8.10
C ILE A 323 -1.93 -14.34 -8.08
N VAL A 324 -1.96 -13.58 -9.18
CA VAL A 324 -1.23 -12.32 -9.33
C VAL A 324 -2.21 -11.23 -9.75
N THR A 325 -2.26 -10.14 -8.99
CA THR A 325 -3.15 -9.00 -9.24
C THR A 325 -2.33 -7.72 -9.41
N PRO A 326 -2.21 -7.17 -10.64
CA PRO A 326 -1.60 -5.87 -10.86
C PRO A 326 -2.37 -4.74 -10.15
N GLY A 327 -1.67 -3.74 -9.63
CA GLY A 327 -2.28 -2.65 -8.86
C GLY A 327 -3.17 -1.71 -9.69
N THR A 328 -2.85 -1.53 -10.99
CA THR A 328 -3.65 -0.72 -11.93
C THR A 328 -3.64 -1.33 -13.33
N GLN A 329 -4.58 -0.91 -14.19
CA GLN A 329 -4.55 -1.29 -15.60
C GLN A 329 -3.32 -0.75 -16.34
N ALA A 330 -2.77 0.38 -15.89
CA ALA A 330 -1.51 0.90 -16.42
C ALA A 330 -0.35 -0.04 -16.11
N ILE A 331 -0.24 -0.53 -14.87
CA ILE A 331 0.75 -1.54 -14.46
C ILE A 331 0.53 -2.86 -15.22
N TYR A 332 -0.74 -3.31 -15.36
CA TYR A 332 -1.07 -4.51 -16.15
C TYR A 332 -0.53 -4.41 -17.58
N ARG A 333 -0.82 -3.29 -18.26
CA ARG A 333 -0.35 -3.04 -19.65
C ARG A 333 1.18 -2.96 -19.74
N ALA A 334 1.84 -2.30 -18.76
CA ALA A 334 3.29 -2.22 -18.70
C ALA A 334 3.92 -3.61 -18.52
N ALA A 335 3.39 -4.42 -17.61
CA ALA A 335 3.83 -5.79 -17.37
C ALA A 335 3.59 -6.71 -18.57
N LEU A 336 2.46 -6.55 -19.28
CA LEU A 336 2.20 -7.27 -20.54
C LEU A 336 3.24 -6.92 -21.61
N LYS A 337 3.53 -5.63 -21.75
CA LYS A 337 4.51 -5.12 -22.73
C LYS A 337 5.94 -5.58 -22.43
N ALA A 338 6.25 -5.77 -21.15
CA ALA A 338 7.56 -6.29 -20.68
C ALA A 338 7.65 -7.82 -20.73
N GLY A 339 6.58 -8.55 -21.12
CA GLY A 339 6.54 -10.01 -21.15
C GLY A 339 6.31 -10.68 -19.79
N TYR A 340 6.13 -9.91 -18.71
CA TYR A 340 5.96 -10.48 -17.38
C TYR A 340 4.65 -11.24 -17.23
N ILE A 341 3.56 -10.74 -17.83
CA ILE A 341 2.27 -11.43 -17.81
C ILE A 341 2.34 -12.78 -18.52
N GLU A 342 2.94 -12.84 -19.70
CA GLU A 342 3.14 -14.07 -20.44
C GLU A 342 3.95 -15.09 -19.62
N THR A 343 5.08 -14.66 -19.05
CA THR A 343 5.93 -15.50 -18.19
C THR A 343 5.17 -16.08 -16.99
N LEU A 344 4.34 -15.26 -16.33
CA LEU A 344 3.52 -15.69 -15.20
C LEU A 344 2.45 -16.70 -15.62
N LEU A 345 1.76 -16.48 -16.75
CA LEU A 345 0.78 -17.40 -17.32
C LEU A 345 1.42 -18.72 -17.73
N ASP A 346 2.58 -18.67 -18.39
CA ASP A 346 3.35 -19.86 -18.76
C ASP A 346 3.77 -20.68 -17.54
N ALA A 347 4.08 -20.04 -16.42
CA ALA A 347 4.36 -20.74 -15.17
C ALA A 347 3.11 -21.39 -14.55
N GLY A 348 1.89 -21.01 -14.96
CA GLY A 348 0.63 -21.51 -14.43
C GLY A 348 -0.03 -20.58 -13.40
N ALA A 349 0.38 -19.30 -13.33
CA ALA A 349 -0.29 -18.31 -12.51
C ALA A 349 -1.63 -17.89 -13.13
N VAL A 350 -2.58 -17.46 -12.28
CA VAL A 350 -3.80 -16.76 -12.69
C VAL A 350 -3.57 -15.27 -12.52
N VAL A 351 -3.55 -14.51 -13.61
CA VAL A 351 -3.43 -13.06 -13.57
C VAL A 351 -4.82 -12.44 -13.65
N THR A 352 -5.18 -11.66 -12.63
CA THR A 352 -6.52 -11.05 -12.49
C THR A 352 -6.52 -9.58 -12.97
N PRO A 353 -7.70 -9.00 -13.25
CA PRO A 353 -7.79 -7.54 -13.41
C PRO A 353 -7.37 -6.82 -12.13
N ALA A 354 -7.02 -5.53 -12.26
CA ALA A 354 -6.61 -4.68 -11.13
C ALA A 354 -7.78 -4.43 -10.16
N THR A 355 -7.70 -5.00 -8.96
CA THR A 355 -8.72 -4.91 -7.91
C THR A 355 -8.14 -5.32 -6.55
N CYS A 356 -8.79 -4.99 -5.45
CA CYS A 356 -8.43 -5.51 -4.13
C CYS A 356 -8.68 -7.02 -4.00
N GLY A 357 -9.73 -7.55 -4.59
CA GLY A 357 -10.01 -8.98 -4.81
C GLY A 357 -9.67 -9.89 -3.63
N ALA A 358 -8.68 -10.76 -3.83
CA ALA A 358 -8.23 -11.75 -2.85
C ALA A 358 -7.67 -11.12 -1.55
N CYS A 359 -7.02 -9.94 -1.63
CA CYS A 359 -6.42 -9.28 -0.48
C CYS A 359 -7.41 -9.01 0.67
N VAL A 360 -8.66 -8.68 0.31
CA VAL A 360 -9.72 -8.34 1.27
C VAL A 360 -10.70 -9.50 1.50
N GLY A 361 -10.49 -10.64 0.84
CA GLY A 361 -11.45 -11.77 0.89
C GLY A 361 -12.82 -11.44 0.29
N GLY A 362 -12.89 -10.42 -0.57
CA GLY A 362 -14.12 -9.94 -1.17
C GLY A 362 -14.59 -10.80 -2.36
N HIS A 363 -13.66 -11.12 -3.25
CA HIS A 363 -13.89 -11.97 -4.43
C HIS A 363 -12.55 -12.39 -5.05
N MET A 364 -12.58 -13.42 -5.90
CA MET A 364 -11.42 -13.96 -6.64
C MET A 364 -10.28 -14.45 -5.72
N GLY A 365 -10.20 -15.76 -5.49
CA GLY A 365 -9.14 -16.39 -4.71
C GLY A 365 -9.36 -16.35 -3.20
N VAL A 366 -10.60 -16.36 -2.79
CA VAL A 366 -11.00 -16.50 -1.38
C VAL A 366 -10.58 -17.88 -0.87
N LEU A 367 -10.03 -17.92 0.35
CA LEU A 367 -9.57 -19.15 0.99
C LEU A 367 -10.74 -19.92 1.62
N GLY A 368 -10.76 -21.24 1.41
CA GLY A 368 -11.64 -22.17 2.10
C GLY A 368 -11.13 -22.57 3.49
N PRO A 369 -11.91 -23.40 4.22
CA PRO A 369 -11.51 -23.88 5.54
C PRO A 369 -10.14 -24.59 5.52
N ASP A 370 -9.33 -24.31 6.54
CA ASP A 370 -8.02 -24.93 6.81
C ASP A 370 -6.94 -24.73 5.71
N GLU A 371 -7.24 -23.99 4.65
CA GLU A 371 -6.26 -23.70 3.61
C GLU A 371 -5.11 -22.85 4.13
N VAL A 372 -3.92 -23.05 3.53
CA VAL A 372 -2.70 -22.31 3.83
C VAL A 372 -2.33 -21.42 2.67
N CYS A 373 -2.22 -20.11 2.94
CA CYS A 373 -1.81 -19.13 1.95
C CYS A 373 -0.48 -18.47 2.34
N ILE A 374 0.39 -18.22 1.36
CA ILE A 374 1.47 -17.25 1.48
C ILE A 374 1.15 -16.03 0.59
N THR A 375 1.24 -14.83 1.16
CA THR A 375 0.79 -13.62 0.47
C THR A 375 1.80 -12.47 0.58
N ALA A 376 1.91 -11.68 -0.48
CA ALA A 376 2.58 -10.37 -0.45
C ALA A 376 1.61 -9.22 -0.11
N SER A 377 0.34 -9.51 0.18
CA SER A 377 -0.66 -8.50 0.54
C SER A 377 -0.34 -7.80 1.88
N THR A 378 -1.27 -7.01 2.37
CA THR A 378 -1.02 -6.12 3.51
C THR A 378 -1.32 -6.75 4.87
N ARG A 379 -2.22 -7.75 4.94
CA ARG A 379 -2.75 -8.29 6.20
C ARG A 379 -2.84 -9.81 6.19
N ASN A 380 -2.65 -10.42 7.35
CA ASN A 380 -2.64 -11.88 7.53
C ASN A 380 -3.46 -12.37 8.74
N PHE A 381 -4.34 -11.53 9.32
CA PHE A 381 -5.17 -11.93 10.45
C PHE A 381 -6.29 -12.89 10.04
N LYS A 382 -6.89 -13.58 11.02
CA LYS A 382 -7.96 -14.56 10.83
C LYS A 382 -9.13 -13.99 10.03
N GLY A 383 -9.57 -14.74 9.01
CA GLY A 383 -10.68 -14.36 8.15
C GLY A 383 -10.35 -13.27 7.12
N ARG A 384 -9.11 -12.78 7.05
CA ARG A 384 -8.75 -11.69 6.14
C ARG A 384 -8.95 -12.03 4.67
N MET A 385 -8.61 -13.23 4.26
CA MET A 385 -8.67 -13.66 2.85
C MET A 385 -9.71 -14.76 2.61
N GLY A 386 -10.63 -14.99 3.55
CA GLY A 386 -11.65 -16.02 3.42
C GLY A 386 -12.03 -16.64 4.75
N ASP A 387 -12.04 -17.98 4.83
CA ASP A 387 -12.44 -18.69 6.04
C ASP A 387 -11.52 -18.37 7.23
N PRO A 388 -12.08 -18.17 8.45
CA PRO A 388 -11.30 -17.88 9.65
C PRO A 388 -10.33 -18.99 10.09
N SER A 389 -10.51 -20.23 9.65
CA SER A 389 -9.59 -21.34 9.92
C SER A 389 -8.37 -21.35 8.99
N ALA A 390 -8.43 -20.61 7.87
CA ALA A 390 -7.31 -20.50 6.95
C ALA A 390 -6.10 -19.79 7.58
N ARG A 391 -4.92 -20.29 7.30
CA ARG A 391 -3.64 -19.75 7.82
C ARG A 391 -2.95 -18.92 6.75
N ILE A 392 -2.67 -17.66 7.06
CA ILE A 392 -2.11 -16.71 6.10
C ILE A 392 -0.72 -16.29 6.57
N PHE A 393 0.31 -16.71 5.82
CA PHE A 393 1.70 -16.24 5.98
C PHE A 393 1.92 -15.03 5.09
N MET A 394 2.72 -14.05 5.55
CA MET A 394 3.03 -12.86 4.76
C MET A 394 4.53 -12.79 4.48
N ALA A 395 4.89 -12.55 3.21
CA ALA A 395 6.28 -12.43 2.77
C ALA A 395 6.43 -11.48 1.57
N SER A 396 7.65 -11.27 1.12
CA SER A 396 7.95 -10.50 -0.10
C SER A 396 7.47 -11.23 -1.38
N PRO A 397 7.23 -10.50 -2.48
CA PRO A 397 6.83 -11.10 -3.76
C PRO A 397 7.79 -12.19 -4.26
N ALA A 398 9.09 -12.01 -4.04
CA ALA A 398 10.09 -13.02 -4.40
C ALA A 398 9.89 -14.33 -3.63
N THR A 399 9.68 -14.25 -2.32
CA THR A 399 9.41 -15.40 -1.45
C THR A 399 8.09 -16.08 -1.79
N VAL A 400 7.04 -15.29 -2.10
CA VAL A 400 5.73 -15.82 -2.52
C VAL A 400 5.83 -16.57 -3.83
N ALA A 401 6.53 -16.02 -4.83
CA ALA A 401 6.73 -16.67 -6.13
C ALA A 401 7.56 -17.95 -6.01
N ALA A 402 8.64 -17.94 -5.21
CA ALA A 402 9.46 -19.13 -4.92
C ALA A 402 8.61 -20.22 -4.24
N SER A 403 7.79 -19.85 -3.27
CA SER A 403 6.89 -20.77 -2.57
C SER A 403 5.83 -21.36 -3.49
N ALA A 404 5.33 -20.60 -4.47
CA ALA A 404 4.39 -21.10 -5.47
C ALA A 404 5.01 -22.20 -6.33
N LEU A 405 6.29 -22.08 -6.69
CA LEU A 405 7.03 -23.10 -7.43
C LEU A 405 7.28 -24.36 -6.60
N ALA A 406 7.62 -24.17 -5.31
CA ALA A 406 7.92 -25.29 -4.41
C ALA A 406 6.65 -26.01 -3.89
N GLY A 407 5.47 -25.37 -3.90
CA GLY A 407 4.26 -25.87 -3.23
C GLY A 407 4.35 -25.81 -1.70
N ALA A 408 5.36 -25.12 -1.20
CA ALA A 408 5.66 -24.96 0.23
C ALA A 408 6.45 -23.65 0.42
N ILE A 409 6.50 -23.13 1.64
CA ILE A 409 7.33 -21.94 1.94
C ILE A 409 8.79 -22.24 1.62
N ALA A 410 9.40 -21.44 0.74
CA ALA A 410 10.75 -21.63 0.22
C ALA A 410 11.53 -20.31 0.14
N HIS A 411 12.85 -20.42 0.27
CA HIS A 411 13.74 -19.25 0.19
C HIS A 411 13.92 -18.79 -1.26
N PRO A 412 13.70 -17.49 -1.59
CA PRO A 412 13.77 -17.01 -2.98
C PRO A 412 15.14 -17.20 -3.62
N GLY A 413 16.23 -17.16 -2.85
CA GLY A 413 17.59 -17.37 -3.32
C GLY A 413 17.84 -18.72 -3.98
N GLU A 414 17.01 -19.72 -3.74
CA GLU A 414 17.07 -21.02 -4.41
C GLU A 414 16.69 -20.93 -5.90
N PHE A 415 15.93 -19.92 -6.26
CA PHE A 415 15.37 -19.72 -7.59
C PHE A 415 16.06 -18.58 -8.38
N PHE A 416 16.87 -17.74 -7.74
CA PHE A 416 17.68 -16.72 -8.42
C PHE A 416 19.01 -17.26 -8.98
N ARG A 417 19.46 -18.44 -8.56
CA ARG A 417 20.75 -19.03 -8.94
C ARG A 417 20.75 -19.74 -10.31
N GLY A 418 19.79 -19.45 -11.18
CA GLY A 418 19.63 -20.11 -12.47
C GLY A 418 20.36 -19.49 -13.67
N ASP A 419 21.09 -18.38 -13.53
CA ASP A 419 21.73 -17.68 -14.63
C ASP A 419 23.25 -18.02 -14.78
N ALA A 420 23.69 -19.18 -14.29
CA ALA A 420 25.04 -19.69 -14.47
C ALA A 420 25.00 -21.06 -15.14
N ALA A 421 24.68 -21.08 -16.46
CA ALA A 421 25.02 -22.17 -17.41
C ALA A 421 24.99 -21.61 -18.82
#